data_ff5f253845d6e79a08f95e3b3c8eaa83
#
_entry.id   ff5f253845d6e79a08f95e3b3c8eaa83
#
_cell.length_a   1.000
_cell.length_b   1.000
_cell.length_c   1.000
_cell.angle_alpha   90.00
_cell.angle_beta   90.00
_cell.angle_gamma   90.00
#
_symmetry.space_group_name_H-M   'P 1'
#
loop_
_entity.id
_entity.type
_entity.pdbx_description
1 polymer ?
#
loop_
_entity_poly.entity_id
_entity_poly.type
_entity_poly.pdbx_seq_one_letter_code
_entity_poly.pdbx_strand_id
1 'polypeptide(L)'
;MLNIENLDLHYGAAQALRSVSVSAEIGKVTCVIGRNGVGKTSLCRAITGQQKGSRGSITLDGKDIGALSPSDRARAGIGFVPQGREIFPLLTVEENLKTGFAPLKVGDRYIPDEIFDLFPVLNSMLGRRGGDLSGGQQQQLAIGRALVMRPRLLILDEPTEGIQPSIIKDIGRAIRHLASLGTMAIVLVEQYFDFARELADQFILMERGEVVMAGDHARMGEDDVRQRLAL
;
A
#
# COMPACT_ATOMS: atom_id res chain seq x y z
N MET A 1 -11.07 -3.59 10.92
CA MET A 1 -9.69 -3.67 10.46
C MET A 1 -9.07 -2.27 10.47
N LEU A 2 -8.71 -1.61 9.38
CA LEU A 2 -8.37 -0.19 9.39
C LEU A 2 -9.65 0.65 9.36
N ASN A 3 -9.74 1.65 10.24
CA ASN A 3 -10.77 2.68 10.18
C ASN A 3 -10.14 4.05 10.45
N ILE A 4 -10.44 4.99 9.57
CA ILE A 4 -10.00 6.39 9.66
C ILE A 4 -11.25 7.26 9.66
N GLU A 5 -11.35 8.17 10.62
CA GLU A 5 -12.50 9.05 10.77
C GLU A 5 -12.06 10.51 10.85
N ASN A 6 -12.61 11.32 9.94
CA ASN A 6 -12.44 12.77 9.90
C ASN A 6 -11.00 13.25 10.04
N LEU A 7 -10.07 12.60 9.33
CA LEU A 7 -8.65 12.87 9.42
C LEU A 7 -8.28 14.17 8.72
N ASP A 8 -7.73 15.12 9.48
CA ASP A 8 -7.05 16.30 8.96
C ASP A 8 -5.52 16.09 9.05
N LEU A 9 -4.79 16.59 8.05
CA LEU A 9 -3.33 16.54 8.04
C LEU A 9 -2.76 17.81 7.42
N HIS A 10 -1.74 18.35 8.07
CA HIS A 10 -1.05 19.56 7.63
C HIS A 10 0.45 19.35 7.49
N TYR A 11 1.04 20.04 6.51
CA TYR A 11 2.47 20.27 6.37
C TYR A 11 2.73 21.76 6.58
N GLY A 12 3.08 22.15 7.83
CA GLY A 12 3.12 23.55 8.21
C GLY A 12 1.74 24.20 8.07
N ALA A 13 1.64 25.25 7.28
CA ALA A 13 0.37 25.95 7.01
C ALA A 13 -0.48 25.27 5.90
N ALA A 14 0.09 24.36 5.14
CA ALA A 14 -0.62 23.71 4.02
C ALA A 14 -1.43 22.51 4.53
N GLN A 15 -2.75 22.54 4.35
CA GLN A 15 -3.62 21.41 4.66
C GLN A 15 -3.63 20.42 3.48
N ALA A 16 -3.16 19.21 3.73
CA ALA A 16 -3.06 18.14 2.75
C ALA A 16 -4.26 17.18 2.80
N LEU A 17 -4.85 16.96 3.97
CA LEU A 17 -6.07 16.15 4.12
C LEU A 17 -7.12 16.93 4.89
N ARG A 18 -8.39 16.80 4.47
CA ARG A 18 -9.54 17.52 4.99
C ARG A 18 -10.65 16.53 5.31
N SER A 19 -10.84 16.24 6.59
CA SER A 19 -11.89 15.36 7.11
C SER A 19 -12.01 14.02 6.36
N VAL A 20 -10.85 13.43 6.01
CA VAL A 20 -10.80 12.18 5.25
C VAL A 20 -11.26 11.02 6.13
N SER A 21 -12.25 10.26 5.63
CA SER A 21 -12.70 9.02 6.25
C SER A 21 -12.58 7.87 5.26
N VAL A 22 -11.96 6.76 5.70
CA VAL A 22 -11.76 5.55 4.89
C VAL A 22 -11.66 4.33 5.77
N SER A 23 -12.17 3.20 5.29
CA SER A 23 -12.03 1.91 5.93
C SER A 23 -11.41 0.88 4.98
N ALA A 24 -10.71 -0.10 5.55
CA ALA A 24 -10.23 -1.27 4.80
C ALA A 24 -10.50 -2.54 5.61
N GLU A 25 -11.07 -3.54 4.97
CA GLU A 25 -11.50 -4.81 5.56
C GLU A 25 -10.54 -5.94 5.19
N ILE A 26 -10.41 -6.93 6.07
CA ILE A 26 -9.62 -8.14 5.81
C ILE A 26 -10.22 -8.88 4.59
N GLY A 27 -9.34 -9.38 3.72
CA GLY A 27 -9.72 -10.10 2.51
C GLY A 27 -10.23 -9.20 1.39
N LYS A 28 -10.15 -7.87 1.54
CA LYS A 28 -10.60 -6.92 0.53
C LYS A 28 -9.49 -5.95 0.11
N VAL A 29 -9.62 -5.47 -1.13
CA VAL A 29 -8.81 -4.39 -1.69
C VAL A 29 -9.62 -3.10 -1.67
N THR A 30 -9.18 -2.14 -0.86
CA THR A 30 -9.71 -0.76 -0.86
C THR A 30 -8.81 0.11 -1.71
N CYS A 31 -9.32 0.59 -2.86
CA CYS A 31 -8.58 1.47 -3.74
C CYS A 31 -8.77 2.94 -3.37
N VAL A 32 -7.67 3.66 -3.23
CA VAL A 32 -7.63 5.13 -3.08
C VAL A 32 -7.22 5.71 -4.42
N ILE A 33 -8.17 6.32 -5.14
CA ILE A 33 -7.95 6.84 -6.49
C ILE A 33 -7.95 8.35 -6.48
N GLY A 34 -7.19 8.95 -7.39
CA GLY A 34 -7.13 10.40 -7.58
C GLY A 34 -5.89 10.81 -8.34
N ARG A 35 -5.88 12.05 -8.79
CA ARG A 35 -4.75 12.65 -9.54
C ARG A 35 -3.53 12.84 -8.63
N ASN A 36 -2.40 13.19 -9.24
CA ASN A 36 -1.20 13.53 -8.46
C ASN A 36 -1.43 14.81 -7.65
N GLY A 37 -0.89 14.84 -6.43
CA GLY A 37 -0.99 15.98 -5.52
C GLY A 37 -2.31 16.12 -4.76
N VAL A 38 -3.29 15.21 -4.92
CA VAL A 38 -4.59 15.31 -4.21
C VAL A 38 -4.55 14.83 -2.74
N GLY A 39 -3.40 14.29 -2.26
CA GLY A 39 -3.26 13.87 -0.86
C GLY A 39 -3.13 12.36 -0.64
N LYS A 40 -3.12 11.51 -1.67
CA LYS A 40 -3.04 10.04 -1.55
C LYS A 40 -1.84 9.57 -0.73
N THR A 41 -0.63 10.00 -1.10
CA THR A 41 0.60 9.67 -0.36
C THR A 41 0.59 10.27 1.06
N SER A 42 -0.06 11.42 1.27
CA SER A 42 -0.24 12.00 2.62
C SER A 42 -1.11 11.10 3.49
N LEU A 43 -2.16 10.48 2.92
CA LEU A 43 -2.96 9.47 3.61
C LEU A 43 -2.12 8.24 3.99
N CYS A 44 -1.30 7.72 3.06
CA CYS A 44 -0.36 6.62 3.36
C CYS A 44 0.59 6.98 4.50
N ARG A 45 1.18 8.18 4.48
CA ARG A 45 2.08 8.67 5.54
C ARG A 45 1.36 8.85 6.87
N ALA A 46 0.08 9.25 6.87
CA ALA A 46 -0.72 9.31 8.08
C ALA A 46 -0.96 7.90 8.67
N ILE A 47 -1.32 6.90 7.84
CA ILE A 47 -1.58 5.53 8.27
C ILE A 47 -0.29 4.89 8.80
N THR A 48 0.84 5.12 8.15
CA THR A 48 2.15 4.56 8.55
C THR A 48 2.83 5.32 9.71
N GLY A 49 2.28 6.47 10.12
CA GLY A 49 2.81 7.30 11.21
C GLY A 49 4.01 8.16 10.83
N GLN A 50 4.38 8.20 9.55
CA GLN A 50 5.44 9.08 9.03
C GLN A 50 5.06 10.56 9.11
N GLN A 51 3.75 10.85 9.04
CA GLN A 51 3.20 12.17 9.26
C GLN A 51 2.02 12.06 10.22
N LYS A 52 2.02 12.89 11.26
CA LYS A 52 0.95 12.91 12.26
C LYS A 52 -0.26 13.69 11.75
N GLY A 53 -1.46 13.12 11.87
CA GLY A 53 -2.72 13.85 11.69
C GLY A 53 -2.88 14.96 12.74
N SER A 54 -3.53 16.03 12.38
CA SER A 54 -3.82 17.16 13.27
C SER A 54 -5.18 17.01 13.98
N ARG A 55 -6.09 16.23 13.39
CA ARG A 55 -7.43 15.91 13.91
C ARG A 55 -7.90 14.57 13.34
N GLY A 56 -8.94 14.01 13.95
CA GLY A 56 -9.50 12.71 13.55
C GLY A 56 -8.85 11.53 14.27
N SER A 57 -9.23 10.34 13.88
CA SER A 57 -8.73 9.09 14.48
C SER A 57 -8.28 8.09 13.43
N ILE A 58 -7.31 7.26 13.79
CA ILE A 58 -6.85 6.12 12.98
C ILE A 58 -6.83 4.91 13.90
N THR A 59 -7.65 3.92 13.60
CA THR A 59 -7.70 2.67 14.37
C THR A 59 -7.33 1.47 13.49
N LEU A 60 -6.64 0.50 14.08
CA LEU A 60 -6.32 -0.79 13.48
C LEU A 60 -6.86 -1.88 14.42
N ASP A 61 -7.76 -2.73 13.93
CA ASP A 61 -8.47 -3.74 14.75
C ASP A 61 -9.12 -3.16 16.01
N GLY A 62 -9.72 -1.98 15.89
CA GLY A 62 -10.37 -1.26 16.98
C GLY A 62 -9.42 -0.60 17.98
N LYS A 63 -8.10 -0.70 17.79
CA LYS A 63 -7.11 -0.03 18.63
C LYS A 63 -6.66 1.27 17.97
N ASP A 64 -6.67 2.36 18.73
CA ASP A 64 -6.13 3.65 18.27
C ASP A 64 -4.62 3.53 18.06
N ILE A 65 -4.17 3.89 16.86
CA ILE A 65 -2.77 3.91 16.46
C ILE A 65 -2.26 5.33 16.19
N GLY A 66 -3.09 6.35 16.41
CA GLY A 66 -2.78 7.74 16.08
C GLY A 66 -1.50 8.27 16.74
N ALA A 67 -1.22 7.84 17.98
CA ALA A 67 -0.04 8.23 18.73
C ALA A 67 1.18 7.31 18.52
N LEU A 68 1.02 6.14 17.86
CA LEU A 68 2.11 5.18 17.68
C LEU A 68 3.17 5.70 16.70
N SER A 69 4.44 5.37 17.00
CA SER A 69 5.55 5.61 16.09
C SER A 69 5.45 4.73 14.82
N PRO A 70 6.13 5.09 13.70
CA PRO A 70 6.17 4.23 12.51
C PRO A 70 6.61 2.79 12.80
N SER A 71 7.62 2.62 13.68
CA SER A 71 8.11 1.30 14.07
C SER A 71 7.06 0.50 14.86
N ASP A 72 6.28 1.16 15.72
CA ASP A 72 5.22 0.47 16.47
C ASP A 72 4.04 0.11 15.59
N ARG A 73 3.71 0.94 14.60
CA ARG A 73 2.70 0.60 13.58
C ARG A 73 3.14 -0.57 12.70
N ALA A 74 4.42 -0.65 12.34
CA ALA A 74 4.97 -1.82 11.67
C ALA A 74 4.83 -3.09 12.54
N ARG A 75 5.14 -2.99 13.86
CA ARG A 75 4.93 -4.10 14.82
C ARG A 75 3.45 -4.44 15.00
N ALA A 76 2.55 -3.48 14.84
CA ALA A 76 1.11 -3.71 14.84
C ALA A 76 0.60 -4.41 13.57
N GLY A 77 1.46 -4.63 12.57
CA GLY A 77 1.15 -5.36 11.35
C GLY A 77 0.83 -4.48 10.14
N ILE A 78 1.33 -3.23 10.07
CA ILE A 78 1.20 -2.37 8.89
C ILE A 78 2.42 -2.54 8.01
N GLY A 79 2.26 -3.17 6.84
CA GLY A 79 3.23 -3.25 5.75
C GLY A 79 3.02 -2.09 4.77
N PHE A 80 4.11 -1.48 4.31
CA PHE A 80 4.05 -0.35 3.40
C PHE A 80 5.07 -0.46 2.27
N VAL A 81 4.59 -0.30 1.06
CA VAL A 81 5.40 -0.15 -0.15
C VAL A 81 5.18 1.27 -0.67
N PRO A 82 6.16 2.17 -0.47
CA PRO A 82 6.05 3.55 -0.89
C PRO A 82 6.19 3.71 -2.40
N GLN A 83 5.71 4.84 -2.92
CA GLN A 83 6.04 5.33 -4.26
C GLN A 83 7.56 5.37 -4.41
N GLY A 84 8.09 4.90 -5.55
CA GLY A 84 9.53 4.82 -5.77
C GLY A 84 10.24 3.61 -5.15
N ARG A 85 9.45 2.66 -4.53
CA ARG A 85 9.91 1.32 -4.09
C ARG A 85 10.82 1.34 -2.85
N GLU A 86 11.72 2.31 -2.74
CA GLU A 86 12.70 2.48 -1.63
C GLU A 86 13.43 1.19 -1.27
N ILE A 87 13.88 0.43 -2.27
CA ILE A 87 14.77 -0.73 -2.05
C ILE A 87 16.17 -0.24 -1.69
N PHE A 88 16.94 -1.10 -1.03
CA PHE A 88 18.35 -0.84 -0.75
C PHE A 88 19.21 -1.29 -1.93
N PRO A 89 19.74 -0.38 -2.76
CA PRO A 89 20.35 -0.74 -4.03
C PRO A 89 21.67 -1.50 -3.89
N LEU A 90 22.39 -1.32 -2.80
CA LEU A 90 23.67 -1.99 -2.53
C LEU A 90 23.50 -3.35 -1.85
N LEU A 91 22.36 -3.61 -1.22
CA LEU A 91 22.04 -4.92 -0.63
C LEU A 91 21.57 -5.88 -1.72
N THR A 92 21.85 -7.17 -1.52
CA THR A 92 21.30 -8.25 -2.36
C THR A 92 19.79 -8.35 -2.22
N VAL A 93 19.12 -9.10 -3.11
CA VAL A 93 17.69 -9.41 -3.01
C VAL A 93 17.37 -10.05 -1.67
N GLU A 94 18.14 -11.06 -1.26
CA GLU A 94 17.97 -11.74 0.02
C GLU A 94 18.11 -10.79 1.20
N GLU A 95 19.14 -9.95 1.22
CA GLU A 95 19.36 -8.95 2.26
C GLU A 95 18.25 -7.90 2.31
N ASN A 96 17.76 -7.43 1.15
CA ASN A 96 16.60 -6.56 1.08
C ASN A 96 15.36 -7.20 1.72
N LEU A 97 15.06 -8.47 1.39
CA LEU A 97 13.94 -9.20 2.01
C LEU A 97 14.14 -9.33 3.52
N LYS A 98 15.35 -9.62 4.00
CA LYS A 98 15.69 -9.73 5.43
C LYS A 98 15.51 -8.41 6.20
N THR A 99 15.55 -7.24 5.56
CA THR A 99 15.22 -5.98 6.24
C THR A 99 13.76 -5.96 6.73
N GLY A 100 12.85 -6.71 6.10
CA GLY A 100 11.47 -6.91 6.55
C GLY A 100 11.34 -7.65 7.89
N PHE A 101 12.44 -8.23 8.44
CA PHE A 101 12.43 -8.87 9.77
C PHE A 101 12.40 -7.87 10.93
N ALA A 102 12.64 -6.58 10.69
CA ALA A 102 12.79 -5.58 11.75
C ALA A 102 11.64 -5.58 12.78
N PRO A 103 10.35 -5.67 12.41
CA PRO A 103 9.26 -5.72 13.38
C PRO A 103 9.03 -7.11 14.00
N LEU A 104 9.66 -8.17 13.47
CA LEU A 104 9.41 -9.56 13.86
C LEU A 104 10.23 -10.00 15.07
N LYS A 105 9.66 -10.90 15.88
CA LYS A 105 10.40 -11.62 16.93
C LYS A 105 11.46 -12.53 16.27
N VAL A 106 12.53 -12.83 17.00
CA VAL A 106 13.68 -13.61 16.48
C VAL A 106 13.24 -14.95 15.90
N GLY A 107 12.31 -15.67 16.55
CA GLY A 107 11.81 -16.97 16.08
C GLY A 107 10.98 -16.92 14.79
N ASP A 108 10.48 -15.74 14.41
CA ASP A 108 9.63 -15.55 13.24
C ASP A 108 10.40 -15.02 12.01
N ARG A 109 11.73 -14.85 12.15
CA ARG A 109 12.61 -14.25 11.12
C ARG A 109 13.02 -15.26 10.07
N TYR A 110 12.16 -15.51 9.11
CA TYR A 110 12.43 -16.27 7.89
C TYR A 110 11.66 -15.66 6.72
N ILE A 111 12.16 -15.87 5.51
CA ILE A 111 11.47 -15.46 4.28
C ILE A 111 10.48 -16.57 3.94
N PRO A 112 9.16 -16.29 3.92
CA PRO A 112 8.16 -17.29 3.53
C PRO A 112 8.32 -17.70 2.06
N ASP A 113 8.18 -19.02 1.76
CA ASP A 113 8.25 -19.54 0.39
C ASP A 113 7.17 -18.93 -0.51
N GLU A 114 6.02 -18.57 0.02
CA GLU A 114 4.93 -17.87 -0.67
C GLU A 114 5.40 -16.61 -1.42
N ILE A 115 6.43 -15.91 -0.92
CA ILE A 115 7.00 -14.74 -1.60
C ILE A 115 7.64 -15.15 -2.93
N PHE A 116 8.27 -16.32 -2.98
CA PHE A 116 8.89 -16.83 -4.19
C PHE A 116 7.86 -17.47 -5.13
N ASP A 117 6.75 -17.97 -4.60
CA ASP A 117 5.61 -18.43 -5.40
C ASP A 117 4.93 -17.24 -6.10
N LEU A 118 4.77 -16.11 -5.38
CA LEU A 118 4.23 -14.87 -5.93
C LEU A 118 5.18 -14.22 -6.95
N PHE A 119 6.48 -14.22 -6.66
CA PHE A 119 7.52 -13.57 -7.43
C PHE A 119 8.72 -14.48 -7.69
N PRO A 120 8.58 -15.49 -8.58
CA PRO A 120 9.64 -16.50 -8.82
C PRO A 120 11.00 -15.90 -9.23
N VAL A 121 10.98 -14.74 -9.87
CA VAL A 121 12.19 -14.02 -10.28
C VAL A 121 13.10 -13.66 -9.10
N LEU A 122 12.53 -13.40 -7.92
CA LEU A 122 13.31 -13.05 -6.74
C LEU A 122 14.14 -14.25 -6.25
N ASN A 123 13.58 -15.45 -6.32
CA ASN A 123 14.31 -16.67 -5.94
C ASN A 123 15.54 -16.89 -6.83
N SER A 124 15.40 -16.67 -8.13
CA SER A 124 16.51 -16.84 -9.08
C SER A 124 17.60 -15.78 -8.96
N MET A 125 17.33 -14.68 -8.21
CA MET A 125 18.19 -13.50 -8.10
C MET A 125 18.64 -13.18 -6.68
N LEU A 126 18.51 -14.10 -5.71
CA LEU A 126 18.78 -13.86 -4.28
C LEU A 126 20.12 -13.20 -4.00
N GLY A 127 21.18 -13.59 -4.69
CA GLY A 127 22.52 -13.02 -4.54
C GLY A 127 22.79 -11.74 -5.35
N ARG A 128 21.82 -11.29 -6.18
CA ARG A 128 21.99 -10.09 -7.01
C ARG A 128 21.69 -8.83 -6.22
N ARG A 129 22.41 -7.74 -6.47
CA ARG A 129 22.13 -6.44 -5.83
C ARG A 129 20.80 -5.88 -6.30
N GLY A 130 20.05 -5.26 -5.37
CA GLY A 130 18.76 -4.62 -5.66
C GLY A 130 18.86 -3.55 -6.73
N GLY A 131 19.97 -2.80 -6.77
CA GLY A 131 20.20 -1.76 -7.77
C GLY A 131 20.39 -2.29 -9.20
N ASP A 132 20.75 -3.56 -9.37
CA ASP A 132 20.95 -4.20 -10.69
C ASP A 132 19.66 -4.82 -11.25
N LEU A 133 18.55 -4.73 -10.52
CA LEU A 133 17.25 -5.22 -10.94
C LEU A 133 16.56 -4.21 -11.86
N SER A 134 15.73 -4.71 -12.79
CA SER A 134 14.81 -3.85 -13.54
C SER A 134 13.78 -3.18 -12.60
N GLY A 135 13.18 -2.06 -13.04
CA GLY A 135 12.18 -1.38 -12.23
C GLY A 135 11.02 -2.28 -11.76
N GLY A 136 10.55 -3.17 -12.62
CA GLY A 136 9.51 -4.15 -12.25
C GLY A 136 9.97 -5.17 -11.21
N GLN A 137 11.21 -5.66 -11.33
CA GLN A 137 11.80 -6.58 -10.34
C GLN A 137 12.03 -5.89 -8.98
N GLN A 138 12.44 -4.63 -9.01
CA GLN A 138 12.55 -3.81 -7.78
C GLN A 138 11.20 -3.63 -7.10
N GLN A 139 10.12 -3.46 -7.88
CA GLN A 139 8.76 -3.37 -7.33
C GLN A 139 8.32 -4.69 -6.69
N GLN A 140 8.58 -5.82 -7.36
CA GLN A 140 8.31 -7.15 -6.78
C GLN A 140 9.13 -7.37 -5.51
N LEU A 141 10.39 -6.92 -5.48
CA LEU A 141 11.24 -6.97 -4.29
C LEU A 141 10.69 -6.11 -3.14
N ALA A 142 10.22 -4.89 -3.44
CA ALA A 142 9.63 -4.00 -2.43
C ALA A 142 8.35 -4.59 -1.82
N ILE A 143 7.50 -5.20 -2.66
CA ILE A 143 6.30 -5.91 -2.19
C ILE A 143 6.70 -7.14 -1.36
N GLY A 144 7.62 -7.98 -1.85
CA GLY A 144 8.13 -9.14 -1.12
C GLY A 144 8.69 -8.76 0.24
N ARG A 145 9.48 -7.68 0.33
CA ARG A 145 10.01 -7.15 1.59
C ARG A 145 8.91 -6.76 2.58
N ALA A 146 7.83 -6.13 2.11
CA ALA A 146 6.70 -5.81 2.96
C ALA A 146 5.92 -7.06 3.41
N LEU A 147 5.83 -8.09 2.57
CA LEU A 147 5.16 -9.35 2.90
C LEU A 147 5.93 -10.21 3.91
N VAL A 148 7.27 -10.12 3.94
CA VAL A 148 8.11 -10.84 4.92
C VAL A 148 7.66 -10.57 6.36
N MET A 149 7.18 -9.37 6.67
CA MET A 149 6.70 -9.02 8.01
C MET A 149 5.30 -9.59 8.33
N ARG A 150 4.68 -10.32 7.40
CA ARG A 150 3.32 -10.91 7.52
C ARG A 150 2.31 -9.86 7.96
N PRO A 151 2.08 -8.82 7.15
CA PRO A 151 1.26 -7.70 7.54
C PRO A 151 -0.22 -8.09 7.65
N ARG A 152 -0.95 -7.43 8.54
CA ARG A 152 -2.42 -7.47 8.60
C ARG A 152 -3.06 -6.42 7.71
N LEU A 153 -2.32 -5.35 7.44
CA LEU A 153 -2.65 -4.29 6.50
C LEU A 153 -1.46 -4.06 5.57
N LEU A 154 -1.65 -4.28 4.28
CA LEU A 154 -0.67 -3.96 3.25
C LEU A 154 -1.09 -2.68 2.53
N ILE A 155 -0.20 -1.69 2.50
CA ILE A 155 -0.41 -0.43 1.77
C ILE A 155 0.55 -0.40 0.59
N LEU A 156 0.02 -0.19 -0.60
CA LEU A 156 0.77 -0.07 -1.85
C LEU A 156 0.52 1.33 -2.44
N ASP A 157 1.55 2.17 -2.48
CA ASP A 157 1.45 3.54 -3.01
C ASP A 157 1.99 3.59 -4.44
N GLU A 158 1.10 3.69 -5.42
CA GLU A 158 1.35 3.73 -6.87
C GLU A 158 2.28 2.60 -7.36
N PRO A 159 1.95 1.33 -7.09
CA PRO A 159 2.85 0.21 -7.39
C PRO A 159 3.06 -0.03 -8.90
N THR A 160 2.28 0.60 -9.77
CA THR A 160 2.39 0.44 -11.23
C THR A 160 3.25 1.49 -11.90
N GLU A 161 3.68 2.53 -11.16
CA GLU A 161 4.41 3.66 -11.73
C GLU A 161 5.75 3.24 -12.35
N GLY A 162 5.94 3.57 -13.65
CA GLY A 162 7.16 3.26 -14.39
C GLY A 162 7.43 1.76 -14.59
N ILE A 163 6.37 0.93 -14.56
CA ILE A 163 6.44 -0.52 -14.69
C ILE A 163 5.91 -0.97 -16.05
N GLN A 164 6.54 -2.00 -16.62
CA GLN A 164 6.09 -2.62 -17.87
C GLN A 164 4.74 -3.35 -17.69
N PRO A 165 3.85 -3.36 -18.72
CA PRO A 165 2.51 -3.97 -18.62
C PRO A 165 2.49 -5.43 -18.18
N SER A 166 3.48 -6.23 -18.56
CA SER A 166 3.58 -7.64 -18.15
C SER A 166 3.75 -7.77 -16.63
N ILE A 167 4.62 -6.94 -16.04
CA ILE A 167 4.87 -6.95 -14.59
C ILE A 167 3.68 -6.36 -13.81
N ILE A 168 2.98 -5.36 -14.38
CA ILE A 168 1.74 -4.84 -13.77
C ILE A 168 0.71 -5.97 -13.61
N LYS A 169 0.57 -6.84 -14.63
CA LYS A 169 -0.31 -8.01 -14.54
C LYS A 169 0.12 -8.99 -13.45
N ASP A 170 1.44 -9.22 -13.30
CA ASP A 170 1.97 -10.09 -12.24
C ASP A 170 1.68 -9.53 -10.85
N ILE A 171 1.89 -8.23 -10.66
CA ILE A 171 1.56 -7.51 -9.41
C ILE A 171 0.05 -7.60 -9.14
N GLY A 172 -0.80 -7.39 -10.15
CA GLY A 172 -2.25 -7.51 -10.01
C GLY A 172 -2.69 -8.91 -9.58
N ARG A 173 -2.08 -9.96 -10.17
CA ARG A 173 -2.34 -11.36 -9.76
C ARG A 173 -1.92 -11.61 -8.30
N ALA A 174 -0.75 -11.10 -7.90
CA ALA A 174 -0.27 -11.22 -6.52
C ALA A 174 -1.21 -10.52 -5.54
N ILE A 175 -1.67 -9.28 -5.83
CA ILE A 175 -2.63 -8.55 -4.98
C ILE A 175 -3.95 -9.32 -4.84
N ARG A 176 -4.50 -9.84 -5.94
CA ARG A 176 -5.72 -10.66 -5.89
C ARG A 176 -5.55 -11.92 -5.08
N HIS A 177 -4.44 -12.64 -5.28
CA HIS A 177 -4.14 -13.84 -4.50
C HIS A 177 -4.07 -13.52 -3.01
N LEU A 178 -3.30 -12.48 -2.61
CA LEU A 178 -3.18 -12.07 -1.22
C LEU A 178 -4.52 -11.68 -0.59
N ALA A 179 -5.39 -10.96 -1.31
CA ALA A 179 -6.74 -10.64 -0.83
C ALA A 179 -7.58 -11.91 -0.65
N SER A 180 -7.50 -12.87 -1.59
CA SER A 180 -8.28 -14.13 -1.54
C SER A 180 -7.92 -15.03 -0.36
N LEU A 181 -6.70 -14.91 0.21
CA LEU A 181 -6.30 -15.63 1.41
C LEU A 181 -7.09 -15.19 2.66
N GLY A 182 -7.71 -13.99 2.65
CA GLY A 182 -8.54 -13.52 3.76
C GLY A 182 -7.75 -13.25 5.05
N THR A 183 -6.45 -13.06 4.99
CA THR A 183 -5.58 -12.88 6.17
C THR A 183 -5.19 -11.43 6.43
N MET A 184 -5.28 -10.56 5.40
CA MET A 184 -4.91 -9.15 5.48
C MET A 184 -5.92 -8.27 4.73
N ALA A 185 -5.92 -6.99 5.07
CA ALA A 185 -6.55 -5.94 4.27
C ALA A 185 -5.50 -5.32 3.33
N ILE A 186 -5.92 -4.87 2.16
CA ILE A 186 -5.04 -4.19 1.21
C ILE A 186 -5.58 -2.80 0.90
N VAL A 187 -4.75 -1.77 1.09
CA VAL A 187 -5.00 -0.42 0.61
C VAL A 187 -4.12 -0.18 -0.60
N LEU A 188 -4.74 -0.06 -1.76
CA LEU A 188 -4.09 0.20 -3.04
C LEU A 188 -4.32 1.66 -3.43
N VAL A 189 -3.26 2.43 -3.43
CA VAL A 189 -3.29 3.84 -3.89
C VAL A 189 -2.85 3.88 -5.33
N GLU A 190 -3.67 4.44 -6.21
CA GLU A 190 -3.41 4.44 -7.65
C GLU A 190 -3.94 5.67 -8.36
N GLN A 191 -3.29 5.99 -9.46
CA GLN A 191 -3.77 6.92 -10.46
C GLN A 191 -4.28 6.16 -11.72
N TYR A 192 -3.72 4.98 -11.98
CA TYR A 192 -4.11 4.14 -13.12
C TYR A 192 -5.45 3.47 -12.87
N PHE A 193 -6.52 4.10 -13.37
CA PHE A 193 -7.90 3.72 -13.11
C PHE A 193 -8.25 2.28 -13.48
N ASP A 194 -7.85 1.83 -14.68
CA ASP A 194 -8.24 0.49 -15.14
C ASP A 194 -7.60 -0.61 -14.27
N PHE A 195 -6.38 -0.41 -13.81
CA PHE A 195 -5.72 -1.33 -12.86
C PHE A 195 -6.41 -1.32 -11.49
N ALA A 196 -6.70 -0.13 -10.96
CA ALA A 196 -7.42 -0.01 -9.69
C ALA A 196 -8.80 -0.65 -9.77
N ARG A 197 -9.57 -0.39 -10.85
CA ARG A 197 -10.88 -0.96 -11.07
C ARG A 197 -10.86 -2.49 -11.17
N GLU A 198 -9.86 -3.05 -11.82
CA GLU A 198 -9.71 -4.50 -11.93
C GLU A 198 -9.58 -5.17 -10.56
N LEU A 199 -9.00 -4.51 -9.57
CA LEU A 199 -8.64 -5.09 -8.27
C LEU A 199 -9.58 -4.69 -7.13
N ALA A 200 -10.26 -3.55 -7.22
CA ALA A 200 -11.00 -2.95 -6.13
C ALA A 200 -12.25 -3.76 -5.74
N ASP A 201 -12.40 -4.06 -4.46
CA ASP A 201 -13.69 -4.41 -3.84
C ASP A 201 -14.43 -3.15 -3.40
N GLN A 202 -13.69 -2.15 -2.93
CA GLN A 202 -14.17 -0.84 -2.51
C GLN A 202 -13.23 0.24 -3.02
N PHE A 203 -13.75 1.45 -3.22
CA PHE A 203 -12.92 2.59 -3.61
C PHE A 203 -13.31 3.87 -2.91
N ILE A 204 -12.35 4.77 -2.80
CA ILE A 204 -12.55 6.19 -2.54
C ILE A 204 -11.86 6.99 -3.64
N LEU A 205 -12.51 8.06 -4.07
CA LEU A 205 -11.96 9.05 -4.99
C LEU A 205 -11.58 10.30 -4.20
N MET A 206 -10.33 10.69 -4.29
CA MET A 206 -9.80 11.87 -3.62
C MET A 206 -9.59 13.03 -4.58
N GLU A 207 -10.04 14.21 -4.17
CA GLU A 207 -9.76 15.48 -4.83
C GLU A 207 -9.37 16.53 -3.77
N ARG A 208 -8.30 17.27 -3.98
CA ARG A 208 -7.86 18.40 -3.12
C ARG A 208 -7.84 18.09 -1.61
N GLY A 209 -7.46 16.89 -1.26
CA GLY A 209 -7.37 16.45 0.13
C GLY A 209 -8.67 15.94 0.75
N GLU A 210 -9.74 15.80 -0.01
CA GLU A 210 -11.05 15.34 0.44
C GLU A 210 -11.48 14.06 -0.27
N VAL A 211 -12.32 13.26 0.37
CA VAL A 211 -13.03 12.16 -0.29
C VAL A 211 -14.29 12.70 -0.93
N VAL A 212 -14.32 12.74 -2.26
CA VAL A 212 -15.46 13.27 -3.03
C VAL A 212 -16.43 12.19 -3.48
N MET A 213 -15.99 10.93 -3.49
CA MET A 213 -16.81 9.79 -3.84
C MET A 213 -16.27 8.53 -3.16
N ALA A 214 -17.17 7.62 -2.80
CA ALA A 214 -16.83 6.30 -2.28
C ALA A 214 -17.90 5.30 -2.74
N GLY A 215 -17.51 4.04 -2.86
CA GLY A 215 -18.42 2.97 -3.24
C GLY A 215 -17.74 1.61 -3.34
N ASP A 216 -18.51 0.65 -3.81
CA ASP A 216 -18.04 -0.69 -4.13
C ASP A 216 -17.57 -0.79 -5.59
N HIS A 217 -17.14 -1.98 -5.98
CA HIS A 217 -16.70 -2.30 -7.34
C HIS A 217 -17.74 -1.94 -8.42
N ALA A 218 -19.03 -2.16 -8.17
CA ALA A 218 -20.09 -1.90 -9.15
C ALA A 218 -20.16 -0.41 -9.47
N ARG A 219 -20.19 0.43 -8.44
CA ARG A 219 -20.22 1.89 -8.58
C ARG A 219 -18.95 2.46 -9.24
N MET A 220 -17.80 1.83 -9.05
CA MET A 220 -16.56 2.26 -9.69
C MET A 220 -16.61 2.20 -11.23
N GLY A 221 -17.53 1.39 -11.78
CA GLY A 221 -17.75 1.28 -13.23
C GLY A 221 -18.56 2.40 -13.86
N GLU A 222 -19.15 3.28 -13.09
CA GLU A 222 -19.99 4.38 -13.57
C GLU A 222 -19.17 5.47 -14.28
N ASP A 223 -19.74 6.08 -15.30
CA ASP A 223 -19.04 7.07 -16.14
C ASP A 223 -18.59 8.32 -15.37
N ASP A 224 -19.30 8.70 -14.30
CA ASP A 224 -18.98 9.86 -13.47
C ASP A 224 -17.65 9.72 -12.73
N VAL A 225 -17.29 8.51 -12.28
CA VAL A 225 -15.99 8.22 -11.65
C VAL A 225 -14.86 8.42 -12.66
N ARG A 226 -15.04 7.88 -13.87
CA ARG A 226 -14.03 8.00 -14.94
C ARG A 226 -13.88 9.45 -15.41
N GLN A 227 -14.98 10.19 -15.56
CA GLN A 227 -14.96 11.60 -15.95
C GLN A 227 -14.21 12.47 -14.96
N ARG A 228 -14.40 12.27 -13.64
CA ARG A 228 -13.69 13.03 -12.60
C ARG A 228 -12.18 12.78 -12.59
N LEU A 229 -11.73 11.62 -13.02
CA LEU A 229 -10.30 11.31 -13.13
C LEU A 229 -9.69 11.89 -14.43
N ALA A 230 -10.50 12.09 -15.47
CA ALA A 230 -10.05 12.61 -16.76
C ALA A 230 -9.90 14.14 -16.77
N LEU A 231 -10.59 14.87 -15.88
CA LEU A 231 -10.55 16.33 -15.73
C LEU A 231 -9.40 16.75 -14.80
#